data_dd93bad5abac95b0fd214676bd225ee3
#
_entry.id   dd93bad5abac95b0fd214676bd225ee3
#
_cell.length_a   1.000
_cell.length_b   1.000
_cell.length_c   1.000
_cell.angle_alpha   90.00
_cell.angle_beta   90.00
_cell.angle_gamma   90.00
#
_symmetry.space_group_name_H-M   'P 1'
#
loop_
_entity.id
_entity.type
_entity.pdbx_description
1 polymer ?
#
loop_
_entity_poly.entity_id
_entity_poly.type
_entity_poly.pdbx_seq_one_letter_code
_entity_poly.pdbx_strand_id
1 'polypeptide(L)'
;MTSKLIGILKTFVGFLVLNVGTFLMLKLILQYSALNDHVAFLKQKQEYLHLKVWKAAFYIHVFSSILTLLAGFTQFSTELLRKHRPVHRLVGKIYVWDILAINFPAGLVMAVYANGHLPTKTAFLILDSLWFWFTLKAVIEIKKGNIQSHRDYMTRSYALTLSALTLRTWKIILTNTTSIPPETIYMMNAWLAFVPNLLCAEWLIFRRKQTGFLPAKGRAED
;
A
#
# COMPACT_ATOMS: atom_id res chain seq x y z
N MET A 1 -23.01 6.25 24.49
CA MET A 1 -23.46 6.56 23.13
C MET A 1 -22.35 7.20 22.28
N THR A 2 -21.54 8.07 22.81
CA THR A 2 -20.45 8.80 22.12
C THR A 2 -19.32 7.93 21.56
N SER A 3 -18.85 6.91 22.27
CA SER A 3 -17.73 6.05 21.82
C SER A 3 -18.08 5.20 20.57
N LYS A 4 -19.32 4.70 20.48
CA LYS A 4 -19.83 3.95 19.34
C LYS A 4 -19.97 4.84 18.12
N LEU A 5 -20.46 6.05 18.30
CA LEU A 5 -20.60 7.05 17.22
C LEU A 5 -19.23 7.47 16.67
N ILE A 6 -18.26 7.71 17.54
CA ILE A 6 -16.87 8.02 17.15
C ILE A 6 -16.24 6.85 16.36
N GLY A 7 -16.51 5.62 16.75
CA GLY A 7 -16.06 4.42 16.03
C GLY A 7 -16.63 4.36 14.60
N ILE A 8 -17.93 4.57 14.45
CA ILE A 8 -18.61 4.59 13.16
C ILE A 8 -18.05 5.72 12.27
N LEU A 9 -17.90 6.92 12.83
CA LEU A 9 -17.38 8.07 12.09
C LEU A 9 -15.94 7.83 11.60
N LYS A 10 -15.06 7.27 12.43
CA LYS A 10 -13.69 6.91 12.04
C LYS A 10 -13.67 5.89 10.90
N THR A 11 -14.52 4.88 10.95
CA THR A 11 -14.63 3.86 9.90
C THR A 11 -15.14 4.47 8.60
N PHE A 12 -16.15 5.34 8.68
CA PHE A 12 -16.71 6.04 7.52
C PHE A 12 -15.67 6.96 6.86
N VAL A 13 -14.97 7.78 7.65
CA VAL A 13 -13.93 8.67 7.15
C VAL A 13 -12.79 7.87 6.51
N GLY A 14 -12.32 6.79 7.14
CA GLY A 14 -11.30 5.92 6.58
C GLY A 14 -11.71 5.30 5.24
N PHE A 15 -12.96 4.83 5.16
CA PHE A 15 -13.54 4.28 3.93
C PHE A 15 -13.66 5.36 2.84
N LEU A 16 -14.09 6.56 3.19
CA LEU A 16 -14.21 7.69 2.25
C LEU A 16 -12.83 8.07 1.69
N VAL A 17 -11.83 8.24 2.55
CA VAL A 17 -10.45 8.58 2.14
C VAL A 17 -9.88 7.51 1.20
N LEU A 18 -10.09 6.24 1.52
CA LEU A 18 -9.61 5.14 0.67
C LEU A 18 -10.32 5.14 -0.70
N ASN A 19 -11.64 5.35 -0.74
CA ASN A 19 -12.39 5.41 -2.01
C ASN A 19 -11.96 6.61 -2.87
N VAL A 20 -11.90 7.80 -2.29
CA VAL A 20 -11.48 9.02 -3.01
C VAL A 20 -10.03 8.84 -3.49
N GLY A 21 -9.13 8.37 -2.65
CA GLY A 21 -7.75 8.10 -3.03
C GLY A 21 -7.64 7.09 -4.18
N THR A 22 -8.39 5.99 -4.12
CA THR A 22 -8.41 4.98 -5.17
C THR A 22 -8.99 5.53 -6.48
N PHE A 23 -10.05 6.33 -6.42
CA PHE A 23 -10.62 7.00 -7.59
C PHE A 23 -9.61 7.94 -8.25
N LEU A 24 -8.92 8.76 -7.46
CA LEU A 24 -7.88 9.66 -7.97
C LEU A 24 -6.70 8.89 -8.58
N MET A 25 -6.31 7.75 -7.96
CA MET A 25 -5.30 6.86 -8.52
C MET A 25 -5.73 6.28 -9.86
N LEU A 26 -6.97 5.81 -9.97
CA LEU A 26 -7.51 5.28 -11.22
C LEU A 26 -7.51 6.36 -12.31
N LYS A 27 -7.95 7.58 -11.99
CA LYS A 27 -7.89 8.72 -12.92
C LYS A 27 -6.48 9.02 -13.40
N LEU A 28 -5.49 8.92 -12.49
CA LEU A 28 -4.08 9.10 -12.85
C LEU A 28 -3.58 7.97 -13.77
N ILE A 29 -3.92 6.73 -13.48
CA ILE A 29 -3.50 5.56 -14.27
C ILE A 29 -4.08 5.61 -15.67
N LEU A 30 -5.33 6.03 -15.82
CA LEU A 30 -6.00 6.15 -17.11
C LEU A 30 -5.29 7.13 -18.07
N GLN A 31 -4.50 8.10 -17.57
CA GLN A 31 -3.71 8.97 -18.42
C GLN A 31 -2.62 8.22 -19.21
N TYR A 32 -2.20 7.05 -18.73
CA TYR A 32 -1.19 6.22 -19.39
C TYR A 32 -1.77 5.23 -20.41
N SER A 33 -3.11 5.10 -20.49
CA SER A 33 -3.77 4.16 -21.41
C SER A 33 -3.52 4.47 -22.88
N ALA A 34 -3.28 5.74 -23.22
CA ALA A 34 -2.93 6.17 -24.58
C ALA A 34 -1.47 5.85 -24.99
N LEU A 35 -0.68 5.24 -24.08
CA LEU A 35 0.75 4.92 -24.27
C LEU A 35 1.59 6.11 -24.75
N ASN A 36 1.20 7.33 -24.38
CA ASN A 36 1.90 8.55 -24.72
C ASN A 36 3.04 8.82 -23.73
N ASP A 37 4.24 8.97 -24.25
CA ASP A 37 5.47 9.16 -23.47
C ASP A 37 5.59 10.57 -22.86
N HIS A 38 4.72 11.51 -23.23
CA HIS A 38 4.73 12.90 -22.77
C HIS A 38 3.64 13.23 -21.74
N VAL A 39 3.13 12.23 -21.02
CA VAL A 39 2.07 12.43 -20.00
C VAL A 39 2.60 12.24 -18.58
N ALA A 40 2.03 13.01 -17.64
CA ALA A 40 2.22 12.89 -16.21
C ALA A 40 3.67 12.61 -15.78
N PHE A 41 3.93 11.50 -15.08
CA PHE A 41 5.26 11.15 -14.58
C PHE A 41 6.28 10.86 -15.70
N LEU A 42 5.84 10.36 -16.86
CA LEU A 42 6.74 10.06 -17.99
C LEU A 42 7.45 11.31 -18.54
N LYS A 43 6.85 12.50 -18.41
CA LYS A 43 7.53 13.77 -18.73
C LYS A 43 8.86 13.95 -17.98
N GLN A 44 8.96 13.42 -16.78
CA GLN A 44 10.15 13.51 -15.91
C GLN A 44 11.13 12.34 -16.12
N LYS A 45 10.80 11.42 -17.05
CA LYS A 45 11.53 10.17 -17.28
C LYS A 45 11.98 9.99 -18.73
N GLN A 46 12.04 11.07 -19.50
CA GLN A 46 12.43 11.03 -20.92
C GLN A 46 13.79 10.36 -21.16
N GLU A 47 14.72 10.53 -20.22
CA GLU A 47 16.06 9.92 -20.24
C GLU A 47 16.01 8.39 -20.27
N TYR A 48 15.00 7.77 -19.65
CA TYR A 48 14.89 6.29 -19.50
C TYR A 48 13.88 5.64 -20.45
N LEU A 49 13.13 6.42 -21.23
CA LEU A 49 12.09 5.90 -22.12
C LEU A 49 12.63 5.02 -23.26
N HIS A 50 13.88 5.22 -23.67
CA HIS A 50 14.54 4.38 -24.65
C HIS A 50 14.85 2.96 -24.11
N LEU A 51 14.88 2.78 -22.78
CA LEU A 51 15.11 1.48 -22.14
C LEU A 51 13.80 0.68 -22.14
N LYS A 52 13.66 -0.26 -23.06
CA LYS A 52 12.45 -1.09 -23.21
C LYS A 52 12.07 -1.79 -21.89
N VAL A 53 13.07 -2.29 -21.14
CA VAL A 53 12.85 -2.96 -19.84
C VAL A 53 12.23 -2.01 -18.82
N TRP A 54 12.75 -0.77 -18.71
CA TRP A 54 12.18 0.22 -17.80
C TRP A 54 10.75 0.61 -18.19
N LYS A 55 10.53 0.87 -19.48
CA LYS A 55 9.20 1.23 -20.00
C LYS A 55 8.18 0.13 -19.76
N ALA A 56 8.54 -1.13 -20.02
CA ALA A 56 7.68 -2.29 -19.74
C ALA A 56 7.40 -2.40 -18.24
N ALA A 57 8.43 -2.32 -17.38
CA ALA A 57 8.27 -2.36 -15.92
C ALA A 57 7.33 -1.26 -15.41
N PHE A 58 7.47 -0.04 -15.93
CA PHE A 58 6.61 1.08 -15.58
C PHE A 58 5.13 0.78 -15.88
N TYR A 59 4.81 0.38 -17.11
CA TYR A 59 3.43 0.10 -17.49
C TYR A 59 2.86 -1.11 -16.74
N ILE A 60 3.63 -2.18 -16.59
CA ILE A 60 3.23 -3.35 -15.81
C ILE A 60 2.90 -2.93 -14.37
N HIS A 61 3.82 -2.22 -13.70
CA HIS A 61 3.63 -1.78 -12.32
C HIS A 61 2.42 -0.86 -12.18
N VAL A 62 2.29 0.14 -13.03
CA VAL A 62 1.21 1.14 -12.93
C VAL A 62 -0.16 0.51 -13.12
N PHE A 63 -0.33 -0.36 -14.12
CA PHE A 63 -1.63 -0.96 -14.41
C PHE A 63 -1.98 -2.11 -13.46
N SER A 64 -1.01 -2.87 -12.98
CA SER A 64 -1.31 -3.98 -12.07
C SER A 64 -1.49 -3.51 -10.62
N SER A 65 -0.72 -2.53 -10.15
CA SER A 65 -0.75 -2.08 -8.75
C SER A 65 -2.12 -1.57 -8.27
N ILE A 66 -3.00 -1.13 -9.18
CA ILE A 66 -4.37 -0.75 -8.83
C ILE A 66 -5.15 -1.94 -8.23
N LEU A 67 -4.86 -3.17 -8.68
CA LEU A 67 -5.52 -4.37 -8.17
C LEU A 67 -5.17 -4.61 -6.70
N THR A 68 -3.93 -4.32 -6.29
CA THR A 68 -3.52 -4.44 -4.88
C THR A 68 -4.23 -3.43 -4.00
N LEU A 69 -4.44 -2.21 -4.49
CA LEU A 69 -5.16 -1.18 -3.76
C LEU A 69 -6.63 -1.55 -3.58
N LEU A 70 -7.28 -2.00 -4.67
CA LEU A 70 -8.68 -2.44 -4.65
C LEU A 70 -8.91 -3.66 -3.76
N ALA A 71 -7.94 -4.58 -3.70
CA ALA A 71 -8.03 -5.76 -2.84
C ALA A 71 -8.25 -5.40 -1.36
N GLY A 72 -7.70 -4.28 -0.89
CA GLY A 72 -7.87 -3.84 0.48
C GLY A 72 -9.32 -3.61 0.91
N PHE A 73 -10.20 -3.21 0.00
CA PHE A 73 -11.62 -3.05 0.31
C PHE A 73 -12.28 -4.37 0.74
N THR A 74 -11.79 -5.48 0.22
CA THR A 74 -12.34 -6.81 0.49
C THR A 74 -11.57 -7.55 1.58
N GLN A 75 -10.24 -7.40 1.64
CA GLN A 75 -9.38 -8.20 2.49
C GLN A 75 -9.50 -7.84 3.99
N PHE A 76 -9.84 -6.58 4.30
CA PHE A 76 -10.07 -6.14 5.68
C PHE A 76 -11.54 -6.15 6.12
N SER A 77 -12.45 -6.58 5.25
CA SER A 77 -13.86 -6.73 5.60
C SER A 77 -14.11 -8.03 6.35
N THR A 78 -14.42 -7.93 7.66
CA THR A 78 -14.81 -9.08 8.50
C THR A 78 -16.14 -9.69 8.04
N GLU A 79 -17.02 -8.88 7.48
CA GLU A 79 -18.31 -9.34 6.96
C GLU A 79 -18.13 -10.20 5.70
N LEU A 80 -17.28 -9.75 4.76
CA LEU A 80 -16.96 -10.52 3.56
C LEU A 80 -16.28 -11.84 3.92
N LEU A 81 -15.32 -11.80 4.85
CA LEU A 81 -14.65 -13.01 5.35
C LEU A 81 -15.63 -14.01 5.95
N ARG A 82 -16.65 -13.53 6.69
CA ARG A 82 -17.66 -14.38 7.31
C ARG A 82 -18.66 -14.95 6.31
N LYS A 83 -19.17 -14.10 5.38
CA LYS A 83 -20.25 -14.48 4.46
C LYS A 83 -19.74 -15.10 3.15
N HIS A 84 -18.58 -14.64 2.66
CA HIS A 84 -18.07 -15.00 1.33
C HIS A 84 -16.58 -15.37 1.34
N ARG A 85 -16.22 -16.39 2.11
CA ARG A 85 -14.83 -16.90 2.22
C ARG A 85 -14.16 -17.19 0.88
N PRO A 86 -14.85 -17.76 -0.15
CA PRO A 86 -14.23 -18.00 -1.45
C PRO A 86 -13.76 -16.71 -2.14
N VAL A 87 -14.54 -15.62 -2.05
CA VAL A 87 -14.19 -14.30 -2.61
C VAL A 87 -12.96 -13.74 -1.90
N HIS A 88 -12.93 -13.77 -0.56
CA HIS A 88 -11.76 -13.34 0.21
C HIS A 88 -10.50 -14.12 -0.21
N ARG A 89 -10.60 -15.44 -0.38
CA ARG A 89 -9.45 -16.27 -0.81
C ARG A 89 -9.01 -15.95 -2.25
N LEU A 90 -9.95 -15.74 -3.17
CA LEU A 90 -9.65 -15.43 -4.56
C LEU A 90 -8.93 -14.09 -4.68
N VAL A 91 -9.51 -13.04 -4.11
CA VAL A 91 -8.93 -11.68 -4.13
C VAL A 91 -7.58 -11.64 -3.38
N GLY A 92 -7.47 -12.38 -2.27
CA GLY A 92 -6.19 -12.52 -1.55
C GLY A 92 -5.11 -13.21 -2.38
N LYS A 93 -5.46 -14.22 -3.18
CA LYS A 93 -4.51 -14.85 -4.12
C LYS A 93 -4.08 -13.88 -5.22
N ILE A 94 -5.02 -13.12 -5.82
CA ILE A 94 -4.71 -12.10 -6.82
C ILE A 94 -3.75 -11.07 -6.22
N TYR A 95 -4.03 -10.54 -5.03
CA TYR A 95 -3.17 -9.60 -4.32
C TYR A 95 -1.74 -10.14 -4.14
N VAL A 96 -1.63 -11.38 -3.66
CA VAL A 96 -0.32 -12.01 -3.41
C VAL A 96 0.45 -12.23 -4.70
N TRP A 97 -0.19 -12.78 -5.74
CA TRP A 97 0.45 -13.02 -7.02
C TRP A 97 0.88 -11.72 -7.70
N ASP A 98 0.03 -10.71 -7.68
CA ASP A 98 0.34 -9.42 -8.26
C ASP A 98 1.57 -8.77 -7.59
N ILE A 99 1.68 -8.85 -6.26
CA ILE A 99 2.85 -8.30 -5.55
C ILE A 99 4.10 -9.14 -5.82
N LEU A 100 4.04 -10.46 -5.58
CA LEU A 100 5.24 -11.29 -5.56
C LEU A 100 5.81 -11.57 -6.95
N ALA A 101 4.95 -11.72 -7.97
CA ALA A 101 5.37 -12.12 -9.31
C ALA A 101 5.37 -10.97 -10.33
N ILE A 102 4.62 -9.92 -10.11
CA ILE A 102 4.43 -8.84 -11.09
C ILE A 102 5.02 -7.53 -10.56
N ASN A 103 4.49 -7.00 -9.45
CA ASN A 103 4.87 -5.68 -8.96
C ASN A 103 6.29 -5.63 -8.39
N PHE A 104 6.74 -6.65 -7.67
CA PHE A 104 8.08 -6.67 -7.09
C PHE A 104 9.18 -6.58 -8.17
N PRO A 105 9.25 -7.45 -9.19
CA PRO A 105 10.28 -7.32 -10.22
C PRO A 105 10.16 -6.01 -11.01
N ALA A 106 8.95 -5.53 -11.29
CA ALA A 106 8.74 -4.26 -11.97
C ALA A 106 9.15 -3.07 -11.08
N GLY A 107 8.82 -3.11 -9.79
CA GLY A 107 9.18 -2.10 -8.80
C GLY A 107 10.69 -2.00 -8.61
N LEU A 108 11.42 -3.13 -8.54
CA LEU A 108 12.88 -3.14 -8.47
C LEU A 108 13.52 -2.41 -9.66
N VAL A 109 13.06 -2.70 -10.89
CA VAL A 109 13.55 -1.98 -12.07
C VAL A 109 13.29 -0.49 -11.94
N MET A 110 12.07 -0.08 -11.53
CA MET A 110 11.74 1.34 -11.37
C MET A 110 12.55 2.02 -10.26
N ALA A 111 12.83 1.32 -9.16
CA ALA A 111 13.59 1.84 -8.02
C ALA A 111 15.06 2.15 -8.39
N VAL A 112 15.69 1.28 -9.18
CA VAL A 112 17.07 1.50 -9.67
C VAL A 112 17.19 2.79 -10.48
N TYR A 113 16.15 3.11 -11.26
CA TYR A 113 16.08 4.31 -12.11
C TYR A 113 15.29 5.46 -11.46
N ALA A 114 15.07 5.43 -10.14
CA ALA A 114 14.38 6.53 -9.46
C ALA A 114 15.19 7.82 -9.50
N ASN A 115 14.48 8.97 -9.61
CA ASN A 115 15.10 10.31 -9.51
C ASN A 115 15.51 10.58 -8.05
N GLY A 116 16.27 11.64 -7.79
CA GLY A 116 16.63 12.08 -6.43
C GLY A 116 17.76 11.29 -5.79
N HIS A 117 18.69 10.80 -6.61
CA HIS A 117 19.94 10.17 -6.19
C HIS A 117 19.80 8.94 -5.28
N LEU A 118 20.88 8.58 -4.60
CA LEU A 118 20.96 7.37 -3.76
C LEU A 118 19.89 7.31 -2.65
N PRO A 119 19.57 8.38 -1.90
CA PRO A 119 18.56 8.30 -0.83
C PRO A 119 17.19 7.88 -1.30
N THR A 120 16.76 8.34 -2.48
CA THR A 120 15.47 7.97 -3.04
C THR A 120 15.46 6.54 -3.57
N LYS A 121 16.52 6.14 -4.28
CA LYS A 121 16.67 4.75 -4.77
C LYS A 121 16.64 3.78 -3.60
N THR A 122 17.37 4.06 -2.53
CA THR A 122 17.38 3.26 -1.31
C THR A 122 16.00 3.17 -0.68
N ALA A 123 15.27 4.30 -0.59
CA ALA A 123 13.92 4.30 -0.04
C ALA A 123 12.97 3.37 -0.82
N PHE A 124 12.95 3.46 -2.15
CA PHE A 124 12.09 2.61 -2.98
C PHE A 124 12.53 1.15 -3.00
N LEU A 125 13.83 0.86 -2.99
CA LEU A 125 14.33 -0.52 -2.85
C LEU A 125 13.92 -1.15 -1.51
N ILE A 126 14.01 -0.39 -0.41
CA ILE A 126 13.55 -0.85 0.90
C ILE A 126 12.05 -1.06 0.91
N LEU A 127 11.28 -0.09 0.42
CA LEU A 127 9.82 -0.20 0.32
C LEU A 127 9.41 -1.47 -0.41
N ASP A 128 9.96 -1.69 -1.59
CA ASP A 128 9.60 -2.81 -2.48
C ASP A 128 10.02 -4.16 -1.86
N SER A 129 11.23 -4.23 -1.29
CA SER A 129 11.73 -5.42 -0.60
C SER A 129 10.91 -5.79 0.64
N LEU A 130 10.51 -4.78 1.44
CA LEU A 130 9.63 -5.00 2.59
C LEU A 130 8.22 -5.42 2.16
N TRP A 131 7.72 -4.86 1.06
CA TRP A 131 6.41 -5.21 0.53
C TRP A 131 6.37 -6.67 0.07
N PHE A 132 7.38 -7.09 -0.67
CA PHE A 132 7.59 -8.49 -1.02
C PHE A 132 7.68 -9.39 0.22
N TRP A 133 8.56 -9.04 1.16
CA TRP A 133 8.84 -9.84 2.35
C TRP A 133 7.60 -10.03 3.23
N PHE A 134 6.87 -8.96 3.54
CA PHE A 134 5.68 -9.07 4.38
C PHE A 134 4.56 -9.85 3.69
N THR A 135 4.40 -9.70 2.39
CA THR A 135 3.44 -10.47 1.60
C THR A 135 3.79 -11.96 1.61
N LEU A 136 5.05 -12.28 1.36
CA LEU A 136 5.54 -13.67 1.39
C LEU A 136 5.37 -14.29 2.79
N LYS A 137 5.74 -13.56 3.84
CA LYS A 137 5.55 -14.02 5.23
C LYS A 137 4.08 -14.26 5.56
N ALA A 138 3.19 -13.40 5.12
CA ALA A 138 1.75 -13.60 5.30
C ALA A 138 1.28 -14.93 4.68
N VAL A 139 1.77 -15.26 3.49
CA VAL A 139 1.45 -16.56 2.84
C VAL A 139 2.02 -17.74 3.60
N ILE A 140 3.25 -17.64 4.07
CA ILE A 140 3.89 -18.70 4.86
C ILE A 140 3.10 -18.96 6.15
N GLU A 141 2.73 -17.90 6.86
CA GLU A 141 2.04 -18.02 8.14
C GLU A 141 0.61 -18.61 7.99
N ILE A 142 -0.13 -18.23 6.95
CA ILE A 142 -1.46 -18.84 6.72
C ILE A 142 -1.35 -20.32 6.34
N LYS A 143 -0.32 -20.72 5.60
CA LYS A 143 -0.07 -22.14 5.29
C LYS A 143 0.27 -22.96 6.53
N LYS A 144 0.89 -22.36 7.56
CA LYS A 144 1.15 -22.97 8.87
C LYS A 144 -0.08 -22.98 9.78
N GLY A 145 -1.22 -22.39 9.37
CA GLY A 145 -2.39 -22.24 10.19
C GLY A 145 -2.33 -21.08 11.20
N ASN A 146 -1.27 -20.26 11.17
CA ASN A 146 -1.09 -19.14 12.09
C ASN A 146 -1.85 -17.89 11.58
N ILE A 147 -3.15 -17.87 11.83
CA ILE A 147 -4.06 -16.80 11.35
C ILE A 147 -3.65 -15.42 11.90
N GLN A 148 -3.22 -15.37 13.17
CA GLN A 148 -2.86 -14.09 13.79
C GLN A 148 -1.62 -13.48 13.13
N SER A 149 -0.57 -14.24 12.95
CA SER A 149 0.64 -13.77 12.24
C SER A 149 0.36 -13.43 10.78
N HIS A 150 -0.45 -14.24 10.08
CA HIS A 150 -0.92 -13.90 8.74
C HIS A 150 -1.57 -12.52 8.70
N ARG A 151 -2.49 -12.25 9.62
CA ARG A 151 -3.18 -10.96 9.71
C ARG A 151 -2.22 -9.81 10.00
N ASP A 152 -1.23 -10.02 10.87
CA ASP A 152 -0.22 -9.02 11.20
C ASP A 152 0.65 -8.68 9.98
N TYR A 153 1.12 -9.68 9.25
CA TYR A 153 1.90 -9.47 8.02
C TYR A 153 1.08 -8.87 6.88
N MET A 154 -0.19 -9.26 6.72
CA MET A 154 -1.08 -8.62 5.75
C MET A 154 -1.35 -7.15 6.09
N THR A 155 -1.43 -6.78 7.37
CA THR A 155 -1.56 -5.39 7.80
C THR A 155 -0.33 -4.57 7.37
N ARG A 156 0.89 -5.08 7.55
CA ARG A 156 2.14 -4.45 7.09
C ARG A 156 2.20 -4.34 5.57
N SER A 157 1.90 -5.42 4.87
CA SER A 157 1.88 -5.46 3.42
C SER A 157 0.93 -4.41 2.84
N TYR A 158 -0.29 -4.32 3.38
CA TYR A 158 -1.26 -3.34 2.88
C TYR A 158 -0.91 -1.90 3.27
N ALA A 159 -0.27 -1.67 4.40
CA ALA A 159 0.28 -0.35 4.75
C ALA A 159 1.29 0.14 3.70
N LEU A 160 2.10 -0.78 3.14
CA LEU A 160 3.02 -0.48 2.04
C LEU A 160 2.27 -0.28 0.70
N THR A 161 1.20 -1.00 0.45
CA THR A 161 0.31 -0.72 -0.70
C THR A 161 -0.24 0.71 -0.66
N LEU A 162 -0.63 1.19 0.53
CA LEU A 162 -1.12 2.55 0.73
C LEU A 162 -0.05 3.63 0.48
N SER A 163 1.23 3.26 0.37
CA SER A 163 2.32 4.19 0.05
C SER A 163 2.10 4.90 -1.29
N ALA A 164 1.38 4.27 -2.21
CA ALA A 164 0.98 4.90 -3.47
C ALA A 164 0.08 6.13 -3.27
N LEU A 165 -0.80 6.11 -2.27
CA LEU A 165 -1.66 7.24 -1.92
C LEU A 165 -0.90 8.29 -1.11
N THR A 166 -0.19 7.86 -0.08
CA THR A 166 0.55 8.77 0.82
C THR A 166 1.67 9.50 0.10
N LEU A 167 2.36 8.88 -0.86
CA LEU A 167 3.35 9.53 -1.70
C LEU A 167 2.76 10.72 -2.46
N ARG A 168 1.57 10.58 -3.00
CA ARG A 168 0.90 11.65 -3.74
C ARG A 168 0.36 12.74 -2.82
N THR A 169 -0.17 12.34 -1.68
CA THR A 169 -0.67 13.27 -0.65
C THR A 169 0.47 14.14 -0.12
N TRP A 170 1.59 13.53 0.27
CA TRP A 170 2.76 14.28 0.74
C TRP A 170 3.35 15.17 -0.34
N LYS A 171 3.41 14.70 -1.60
CA LYS A 171 3.85 15.54 -2.71
C LYS A 171 3.01 16.81 -2.81
N ILE A 172 1.68 16.70 -2.78
CA ILE A 172 0.77 17.85 -2.86
C ILE A 172 0.99 18.78 -1.66
N ILE A 173 1.03 18.23 -0.46
CA ILE A 173 1.22 19.04 0.77
C ILE A 173 2.54 19.79 0.68
N LEU A 174 3.67 19.10 0.51
CA LEU A 174 4.99 19.72 0.53
C LEU A 174 5.18 20.75 -0.58
N THR A 175 4.69 20.47 -1.78
CA THR A 175 4.81 21.40 -2.92
C THR A 175 4.00 22.68 -2.70
N ASN A 176 2.84 22.62 -2.01
CA ASN A 176 1.97 23.79 -1.84
C ASN A 176 2.20 24.53 -0.52
N THR A 177 2.88 23.92 0.47
CA THR A 177 3.07 24.53 1.79
C THR A 177 4.50 24.91 2.11
N THR A 178 5.48 24.53 1.25
CA THR A 178 6.89 24.81 1.51
C THR A 178 7.58 25.39 0.27
N SER A 179 8.67 26.09 0.50
CA SER A 179 9.58 26.60 -0.55
C SER A 179 10.77 25.67 -0.79
N ILE A 180 10.66 24.40 -0.38
CA ILE A 180 11.73 23.40 -0.57
C ILE A 180 11.90 23.08 -2.06
N PRO A 181 13.14 22.93 -2.57
CA PRO A 181 13.37 22.57 -3.96
C PRO A 181 12.69 21.23 -4.34
N PRO A 182 12.13 21.10 -5.55
CA PRO A 182 11.36 19.91 -5.97
C PRO A 182 12.15 18.59 -5.84
N GLU A 183 13.46 18.63 -6.03
CA GLU A 183 14.31 17.45 -5.89
C GLU A 183 14.39 16.97 -4.42
N THR A 184 14.57 17.91 -3.50
CA THR A 184 14.57 17.62 -2.06
C THR A 184 13.19 17.11 -1.60
N ILE A 185 12.10 17.72 -2.10
CA ILE A 185 10.75 17.21 -1.86
C ILE A 185 10.63 15.76 -2.34
N TYR A 186 11.18 15.44 -3.50
CA TYR A 186 11.11 14.08 -4.04
C TYR A 186 11.85 13.07 -3.16
N MET A 187 13.03 13.42 -2.66
CA MET A 187 13.79 12.57 -1.73
C MET A 187 13.06 12.37 -0.40
N MET A 188 12.57 13.45 0.22
CA MET A 188 11.81 13.36 1.47
C MET A 188 10.54 12.53 1.29
N ASN A 189 9.84 12.77 0.20
CA ASN A 189 8.58 12.13 -0.12
C ASN A 189 8.72 10.61 -0.30
N ALA A 190 9.84 10.13 -0.82
CA ALA A 190 10.11 8.70 -0.95
C ALA A 190 10.08 7.97 0.39
N TRP A 191 10.59 8.58 1.46
CA TRP A 191 10.55 8.04 2.83
C TRP A 191 9.21 8.27 3.51
N LEU A 192 8.65 9.46 3.38
CA LEU A 192 7.34 9.82 3.97
C LEU A 192 6.19 9.00 3.37
N ALA A 193 6.37 8.44 2.19
CA ALA A 193 5.38 7.60 1.56
C ALA A 193 5.06 6.34 2.36
N PHE A 194 6.04 5.69 2.96
CA PHE A 194 5.84 4.37 3.56
C PHE A 194 6.19 4.28 5.06
N VAL A 195 7.15 5.06 5.55
CA VAL A 195 7.57 4.98 6.95
C VAL A 195 6.42 5.29 7.92
N PRO A 196 5.67 6.39 7.76
CA PRO A 196 4.50 6.65 8.61
C PRO A 196 3.43 5.55 8.52
N ASN A 197 3.21 4.99 7.32
CA ASN A 197 2.25 3.92 7.12
C ASN A 197 2.64 2.65 7.90
N LEU A 198 3.92 2.29 7.89
CA LEU A 198 4.43 1.16 8.68
C LEU A 198 4.31 1.43 10.18
N LEU A 199 4.67 2.62 10.65
CA LEU A 199 4.50 2.98 12.06
C LEU A 199 3.04 2.86 12.50
N CYS A 200 2.11 3.33 11.67
CA CYS A 200 0.67 3.14 11.92
C CYS A 200 0.28 1.66 11.95
N ALA A 201 0.81 0.85 11.04
CA ALA A 201 0.54 -0.59 11.01
C ALA A 201 1.06 -1.28 12.28
N GLU A 202 2.29 -0.98 12.72
CA GLU A 202 2.86 -1.54 13.96
C GLU A 202 2.03 -1.11 15.19
N TRP A 203 1.64 0.15 15.26
CA TRP A 203 0.77 0.64 16.33
C TRP A 203 -0.58 -0.11 16.36
N LEU A 204 -1.21 -0.33 15.20
CA LEU A 204 -2.47 -1.10 15.11
C LEU A 204 -2.29 -2.55 15.55
N ILE A 205 -1.17 -3.18 15.15
CA ILE A 205 -0.84 -4.56 15.55
C ILE A 205 -0.61 -4.64 17.06
N PHE A 206 0.16 -3.70 17.61
CA PHE A 206 0.43 -3.63 19.05
C PHE A 206 -0.87 -3.46 19.86
N ARG A 207 -1.71 -2.51 19.48
CA ARG A 207 -3.03 -2.28 20.11
C ARG A 207 -3.89 -3.54 20.09
N ARG A 208 -3.95 -4.22 18.96
CA ARG A 208 -4.73 -5.46 18.80
C ARG A 208 -4.24 -6.58 19.71
N LYS A 209 -2.93 -6.71 19.90
CA LYS A 209 -2.34 -7.69 20.81
C LYS A 209 -2.69 -7.38 22.26
N GLN A 210 -2.66 -6.12 22.66
CA GLN A 210 -3.05 -5.71 24.01
C GLN A 210 -4.53 -5.98 24.31
N THR A 211 -5.43 -5.67 23.39
CA THR A 211 -6.87 -5.90 23.58
C THR A 211 -7.27 -7.36 23.56
N GLY A 212 -6.52 -8.21 22.83
CA GLY A 212 -6.69 -9.66 22.85
C GLY A 212 -6.12 -10.36 24.09
N PHE A 213 -5.29 -9.67 24.89
CA PHE A 213 -4.67 -10.19 26.11
C PHE A 213 -5.46 -9.85 27.39
N LEU A 214 -6.51 -9.02 27.30
CA LEU A 214 -7.42 -8.84 28.42
C LEU A 214 -8.23 -10.13 28.60
N PRO A 215 -8.08 -10.86 29.73
CA PRO A 215 -8.93 -12.01 30.02
C PRO A 215 -10.37 -11.54 29.93
N ALA A 216 -11.20 -12.34 29.28
CA ALA A 216 -12.64 -12.13 29.30
C ALA A 216 -13.05 -11.94 30.80
N LYS A 217 -13.45 -10.70 31.14
CA LYS A 217 -13.94 -10.38 32.47
C LYS A 217 -15.01 -11.43 32.83
N GLY A 218 -14.71 -12.21 33.87
CA GLY A 218 -15.49 -13.19 34.57
C GLY A 218 -16.92 -13.39 34.03
N ARG A 219 -17.20 -14.54 33.48
CA ARG A 219 -18.46 -15.15 33.84
C ARG A 219 -18.35 -15.38 35.34
N ALA A 220 -18.95 -14.47 36.11
CA ALA A 220 -19.33 -14.79 37.47
C ALA A 220 -20.20 -16.05 37.40
N GLU A 221 -19.73 -17.08 38.02
CA GLU A 221 -20.57 -18.20 38.45
C GLU A 221 -21.64 -17.60 39.35
N ASP A 222 -22.89 -17.67 38.92
CA ASP A 222 -24.08 -17.71 39.75
C ASP A 222 -24.96 -18.86 39.24
#